data_7e6805e5ece0aae19827799ff8ddaea0
#
_entry.id   7e6805e5ece0aae19827799ff8ddaea0
#
_cell.length_a   1.000
_cell.length_b   1.000
_cell.length_c   1.000
_cell.angle_alpha   90.00
_cell.angle_beta   90.00
_cell.angle_gamma   90.00
#
_symmetry.space_group_name_H-M   'P 1'
#
loop_
_entity.id
_entity.type
_entity.pdbx_description
1 polymer ?
#
loop_
_entity_poly.entity_id
_entity_poly.type
_entity_poly.pdbx_seq_one_letter_code
_entity_poly.pdbx_strand_id
1 'polypeptide(L)'
;MRIDAIFGAIGRYAVRFRWLVVLVWIAAAFGAVTQLPSLASVTNNNNSTFLPASAPSEHAAVLAAPLGTANLFGIPVVAARSGAPLTPADVTALAALQHQLGTVPGVSRVQDLGRSPDGQAEQLQVLARASGGNQGQQADLVDGLRAKVAGAGLPAGLRVHLAGDIAVSVDQQKASGNTGGKVQYFSALFIIVLLVLIFRSLTLALTTLAPAFISVLISGPLVGEAARHGLQVSPLAQFLLIVLVLGAGTDYGLFLVFRVREELRAVPHGTRGDSYPGSRSVPGSMLGDLIHARRPAADAIVRSVTRVGESITFSAATVIAAVLTLLLASFTFYSDLAVPFAIAIGVTLVAALTLLPALLSIRLSLLAAKRSLFRAVSGRPKLLPWNIQGSGKSGVWGQVAGRVVRHPVPTLLAGVVVFGGLAVAVTGYTAAGFGGNVSPPAGSDSAAGQALLTKHFPQAAANPTSVIFQFSDPVWQDPAPLATATSKLRASGLFTQVIGPLNPAGAPITPA
;
A
#
# COMPACT_ATOMS: atom_id res chain seq x y z
N MET A 1 -34.32 -14.65 14.37
CA MET A 1 -34.21 -15.10 15.78
C MET A 1 -32.87 -15.71 16.18
N ARG A 2 -32.23 -16.62 15.43
CA ARG A 2 -30.91 -17.17 15.84
C ARG A 2 -29.74 -16.18 15.67
N ILE A 3 -29.79 -15.37 14.64
CA ILE A 3 -28.69 -14.42 14.29
C ILE A 3 -28.60 -13.31 15.34
N ASP A 4 -29.73 -12.71 15.74
CA ASP A 4 -29.76 -11.69 16.79
C ASP A 4 -29.19 -12.20 18.12
N ALA A 5 -29.42 -13.48 18.44
CA ALA A 5 -28.88 -14.08 19.66
C ALA A 5 -27.36 -14.16 19.65
N ILE A 6 -26.74 -14.42 18.49
CA ILE A 6 -25.29 -14.47 18.32
C ILE A 6 -24.68 -13.08 18.55
N PHE A 7 -25.17 -12.06 17.84
CA PHE A 7 -24.66 -10.70 18.01
C PHE A 7 -24.93 -10.14 19.40
N GLY A 8 -26.09 -10.50 19.99
CA GLY A 8 -26.39 -10.19 21.40
C GLY A 8 -25.40 -10.86 22.37
N ALA A 9 -24.98 -12.09 22.09
CA ALA A 9 -23.96 -12.78 22.89
C ALA A 9 -22.59 -12.12 22.73
N ILE A 10 -22.17 -11.79 21.51
CA ILE A 10 -20.92 -11.07 21.22
C ILE A 10 -20.90 -9.72 21.96
N GLY A 11 -21.97 -8.95 21.87
CA GLY A 11 -22.09 -7.66 22.56
C GLY A 11 -22.00 -7.80 24.08
N ARG A 12 -22.72 -8.78 24.67
CA ARG A 12 -22.63 -9.07 26.13
C ARG A 12 -21.23 -9.48 26.54
N TYR A 13 -20.57 -10.36 25.78
CA TYR A 13 -19.21 -10.79 26.07
C TYR A 13 -18.23 -9.60 26.02
N ALA A 14 -18.27 -8.81 24.95
CA ALA A 14 -17.41 -7.65 24.75
C ALA A 14 -17.57 -6.60 25.87
N VAL A 15 -18.80 -6.36 26.34
CA VAL A 15 -19.08 -5.40 27.42
C VAL A 15 -18.69 -5.97 28.77
N ARG A 16 -19.02 -7.24 29.05
CA ARG A 16 -18.74 -7.91 30.33
C ARG A 16 -17.24 -8.07 30.58
N PHE A 17 -16.51 -8.54 29.57
CA PHE A 17 -15.07 -8.82 29.63
C PHE A 17 -14.21 -7.74 28.91
N ARG A 18 -14.68 -6.49 28.89
CA ARG A 18 -14.10 -5.38 28.12
C ARG A 18 -12.59 -5.21 28.27
N TRP A 19 -12.05 -5.33 29.49
CA TRP A 19 -10.61 -5.23 29.73
C TRP A 19 -9.84 -6.43 29.17
N LEU A 20 -10.41 -7.63 29.29
CA LEU A 20 -9.83 -8.85 28.71
C LEU A 20 -9.81 -8.75 27.18
N VAL A 21 -10.90 -8.29 26.55
CA VAL A 21 -10.98 -8.11 25.10
C VAL A 21 -9.91 -7.14 24.62
N VAL A 22 -9.77 -5.99 25.29
CA VAL A 22 -8.72 -5.01 24.93
C VAL A 22 -7.33 -5.60 25.11
N LEU A 23 -7.08 -6.32 26.20
CA LEU A 23 -5.80 -6.96 26.47
C LEU A 23 -5.48 -8.02 25.40
N VAL A 24 -6.45 -8.86 25.02
CA VAL A 24 -6.28 -9.88 23.97
C VAL A 24 -5.93 -9.23 22.62
N TRP A 25 -6.60 -8.13 22.25
CA TRP A 25 -6.30 -7.42 21.01
C TRP A 25 -4.92 -6.76 21.01
N ILE A 26 -4.50 -6.17 22.16
CA ILE A 26 -3.15 -5.61 22.32
C ILE A 26 -2.11 -6.72 22.27
N ALA A 27 -2.34 -7.84 22.97
CA ALA A 27 -1.43 -8.99 22.95
C ALA A 27 -1.33 -9.61 21.55
N ALA A 28 -2.46 -9.72 20.82
CA ALA A 28 -2.48 -10.20 19.45
C ALA A 28 -1.71 -9.26 18.51
N ALA A 29 -1.89 -7.94 18.63
CA ALA A 29 -1.14 -6.96 17.83
C ALA A 29 0.36 -7.00 18.15
N PHE A 30 0.72 -7.07 19.44
CA PHE A 30 2.12 -7.21 19.87
C PHE A 30 2.73 -8.51 19.35
N GLY A 31 2.03 -9.64 19.50
CA GLY A 31 2.47 -10.94 19.00
C GLY A 31 2.62 -10.95 17.47
N ALA A 32 1.65 -10.38 16.74
CA ALA A 32 1.72 -10.28 15.29
C ALA A 32 2.95 -9.47 14.84
N VAL A 33 3.19 -8.30 15.43
CA VAL A 33 4.31 -7.43 15.05
C VAL A 33 5.68 -8.02 15.42
N THR A 34 5.77 -8.79 16.52
CA THR A 34 7.07 -9.31 17.01
C THR A 34 7.42 -10.69 16.48
N GLN A 35 6.43 -11.53 16.18
CA GLN A 35 6.64 -12.94 15.81
C GLN A 35 6.46 -13.20 14.32
N LEU A 36 5.66 -12.38 13.63
CA LEU A 36 5.36 -12.57 12.21
C LEU A 36 6.20 -11.60 11.35
N PRO A 37 6.46 -11.96 10.08
CA PRO A 37 7.20 -11.08 9.18
C PRO A 37 6.41 -9.80 8.91
N SER A 38 7.12 -8.69 8.80
CA SER A 38 6.49 -7.45 8.34
C SER A 38 6.06 -7.59 6.88
N LEU A 39 4.94 -7.01 6.51
CA LEU A 39 4.46 -7.05 5.14
C LEU A 39 5.50 -6.47 4.16
N ALA A 40 6.21 -5.42 4.56
CA ALA A 40 7.25 -4.79 3.76
C ALA A 40 8.45 -5.71 3.47
N SER A 41 8.76 -6.68 4.35
CA SER A 41 9.89 -7.61 4.15
C SER A 41 9.59 -8.72 3.14
N VAL A 42 8.32 -8.94 2.80
CA VAL A 42 7.86 -10.01 1.90
C VAL A 42 7.28 -9.47 0.58
N THR A 43 7.21 -8.14 0.41
CA THR A 43 6.73 -7.56 -0.85
C THR A 43 7.70 -7.81 -1.98
N ASN A 44 7.17 -8.23 -3.13
CA ASN A 44 7.93 -8.48 -4.34
C ASN A 44 7.66 -7.37 -5.36
N ASN A 45 8.73 -6.73 -5.83
CA ASN A 45 8.69 -5.66 -6.85
C ASN A 45 8.95 -6.17 -8.26
N ASN A 46 9.23 -7.45 -8.43
CA ASN A 46 9.44 -8.00 -9.73
C ASN A 46 8.10 -8.12 -10.47
N ASN A 47 7.83 -7.18 -11.38
CA ASN A 47 6.59 -7.17 -12.15
C ASN A 47 6.41 -8.42 -13.03
N SER A 48 7.48 -9.15 -13.36
CA SER A 48 7.39 -10.39 -14.13
C SER A 48 6.66 -11.49 -13.37
N THR A 49 6.81 -11.57 -12.05
CA THR A 49 6.13 -12.58 -11.22
C THR A 49 4.61 -12.49 -11.22
N PHE A 50 4.06 -11.35 -11.67
CA PHE A 50 2.62 -11.14 -11.78
C PHE A 50 2.03 -11.52 -13.14
N LEU A 51 2.90 -11.93 -14.08
CA LEU A 51 2.44 -12.41 -15.38
C LEU A 51 1.90 -13.85 -15.26
N PRO A 52 0.89 -14.23 -16.08
CA PRO A 52 0.45 -15.62 -16.14
C PRO A 52 1.61 -16.53 -16.57
N ALA A 53 1.66 -17.73 -16.01
CA ALA A 53 2.68 -18.72 -16.39
C ALA A 53 2.67 -19.07 -17.90
N SER A 54 1.55 -18.81 -18.59
CA SER A 54 1.40 -18.94 -20.04
C SER A 54 1.96 -17.76 -20.85
N ALA A 55 2.44 -16.70 -20.19
CA ALA A 55 2.99 -15.54 -20.90
C ALA A 55 4.29 -15.94 -21.64
N PRO A 56 4.48 -15.50 -22.90
CA PRO A 56 5.70 -15.81 -23.66
C PRO A 56 6.97 -15.35 -22.96
N SER A 57 6.94 -14.26 -22.21
CA SER A 57 8.07 -13.74 -21.43
C SER A 57 8.44 -14.66 -20.25
N GLU A 58 7.45 -15.28 -19.59
CA GLU A 58 7.70 -16.26 -18.52
C GLU A 58 8.31 -17.54 -19.10
N HIS A 59 7.81 -18.01 -20.24
CA HIS A 59 8.41 -19.12 -20.95
C HIS A 59 9.87 -18.83 -21.35
N ALA A 60 10.13 -17.61 -21.83
CA ALA A 60 11.48 -17.17 -22.16
C ALA A 60 12.39 -17.11 -20.92
N ALA A 61 11.87 -16.66 -19.77
CA ALA A 61 12.63 -16.62 -18.52
C ALA A 61 13.02 -18.03 -18.04
N VAL A 62 12.11 -19.02 -18.16
CA VAL A 62 12.41 -20.42 -17.82
C VAL A 62 13.49 -21.00 -18.75
N LEU A 63 13.42 -20.72 -20.05
CA LEU A 63 14.43 -21.14 -21.03
C LEU A 63 15.79 -20.45 -20.81
N ALA A 64 15.79 -19.21 -20.31
CA ALA A 64 17.00 -18.45 -19.99
C ALA A 64 17.67 -18.91 -18.68
N ALA A 65 16.94 -19.54 -17.78
CA ALA A 65 17.44 -19.91 -16.45
C ALA A 65 18.74 -20.74 -16.49
N PRO A 66 18.87 -21.80 -17.36
CA PRO A 66 20.11 -22.56 -17.47
C PRO A 66 21.30 -21.77 -18.01
N LEU A 67 21.05 -20.68 -18.73
CA LEU A 67 22.11 -19.84 -19.30
C LEU A 67 22.77 -18.93 -18.22
N GLY A 68 22.29 -18.97 -16.99
CA GLY A 68 22.78 -18.16 -15.88
C GLY A 68 22.51 -16.66 -16.03
N THR A 69 21.80 -16.25 -17.10
CA THR A 69 21.47 -14.86 -17.41
C THR A 69 20.09 -14.44 -16.90
N ALA A 70 19.23 -15.39 -16.57
CA ALA A 70 17.87 -15.16 -16.11
C ALA A 70 17.78 -14.33 -14.80
N ASN A 71 18.84 -14.35 -14.00
CA ASN A 71 18.92 -13.63 -12.73
C ASN A 71 19.93 -12.47 -12.77
N LEU A 72 20.44 -12.11 -13.94
CA LEU A 72 21.32 -10.96 -14.10
C LEU A 72 20.52 -9.79 -14.67
N PHE A 73 20.61 -8.65 -14.01
CA PHE A 73 20.10 -7.39 -14.54
C PHE A 73 21.25 -6.41 -14.75
N GLY A 74 21.11 -5.56 -15.75
CA GLY A 74 22.10 -4.58 -16.10
C GLY A 74 21.74 -3.19 -15.56
N ILE A 75 22.73 -2.52 -14.97
CA ILE A 75 22.63 -1.11 -14.60
C ILE A 75 23.61 -0.35 -15.49
N PRO A 76 23.13 0.46 -16.45
CA PRO A 76 23.97 1.32 -17.25
C PRO A 76 24.60 2.41 -16.37
N VAL A 77 25.91 2.60 -16.50
CA VAL A 77 26.65 3.71 -15.92
C VAL A 77 27.19 4.53 -17.09
N VAL A 78 26.73 5.77 -17.21
CA VAL A 78 27.08 6.65 -18.33
C VAL A 78 27.99 7.75 -17.84
N ALA A 79 29.17 7.81 -18.40
CA ALA A 79 30.14 8.87 -18.19
C ALA A 79 30.15 9.81 -19.38
N ALA A 80 30.06 11.10 -19.13
CA ALA A 80 30.09 12.08 -20.22
C ALA A 80 30.79 13.38 -19.82
N ARG A 81 31.43 14.01 -20.79
CA ARG A 81 31.98 15.35 -20.69
C ARG A 81 31.11 16.34 -21.45
N SER A 82 30.74 17.43 -20.81
CA SER A 82 29.83 18.42 -21.43
C SER A 82 30.50 19.16 -22.57
N GLY A 83 30.07 18.85 -23.82
CA GLY A 83 30.47 19.61 -25.01
C GLY A 83 31.91 19.36 -25.52
N ALA A 84 32.59 18.34 -25.00
CA ALA A 84 33.94 18.00 -25.44
C ALA A 84 34.15 16.49 -25.49
N PRO A 85 35.02 15.96 -26.36
CA PRO A 85 35.39 14.56 -26.38
C PRO A 85 36.08 14.14 -25.07
N LEU A 86 35.98 12.84 -24.74
CA LEU A 86 36.68 12.25 -23.61
C LEU A 86 38.18 12.33 -23.80
N THR A 87 38.87 12.77 -22.76
CA THR A 87 40.36 12.87 -22.74
C THR A 87 40.97 11.52 -22.38
N PRO A 88 42.26 11.27 -22.67
CA PRO A 88 42.98 10.07 -22.20
C PRO A 88 42.92 9.88 -20.68
N ALA A 89 42.95 10.99 -19.92
CA ALA A 89 42.82 10.96 -18.46
C ALA A 89 41.43 10.46 -18.02
N ASP A 90 40.36 10.85 -18.73
CA ASP A 90 39.01 10.36 -18.47
C ASP A 90 38.92 8.85 -18.67
N VAL A 91 39.49 8.34 -19.75
CA VAL A 91 39.51 6.90 -20.07
C VAL A 91 40.24 6.10 -19.00
N THR A 92 41.38 6.60 -18.55
CA THR A 92 42.13 5.95 -17.47
C THR A 92 41.32 5.95 -16.15
N ALA A 93 40.65 7.06 -15.84
CA ALA A 93 39.80 7.16 -14.67
C ALA A 93 38.59 6.23 -14.76
N LEU A 94 37.96 6.07 -15.94
CA LEU A 94 36.86 5.16 -16.17
C LEU A 94 37.25 3.68 -16.06
N ALA A 95 38.45 3.32 -16.56
CA ALA A 95 38.99 1.97 -16.37
C ALA A 95 39.23 1.64 -14.87
N ALA A 96 39.73 2.62 -14.10
CA ALA A 96 39.86 2.47 -12.65
C ALA A 96 38.50 2.37 -11.95
N LEU A 97 37.52 3.19 -12.37
CA LEU A 97 36.16 3.15 -11.87
C LEU A 97 35.49 1.80 -12.19
N GLN A 98 35.66 1.26 -13.39
CA GLN A 98 35.14 -0.05 -13.78
C GLN A 98 35.57 -1.13 -12.79
N HIS A 99 36.84 -1.14 -12.41
CA HIS A 99 37.36 -2.08 -11.41
C HIS A 99 36.76 -1.84 -10.01
N GLN A 100 36.60 -0.59 -9.59
CA GLN A 100 36.00 -0.24 -8.30
C GLN A 100 34.51 -0.64 -8.23
N LEU A 101 33.74 -0.45 -9.30
CA LEU A 101 32.35 -0.86 -9.38
C LEU A 101 32.22 -2.39 -9.25
N GLY A 102 33.18 -3.14 -9.77
CA GLY A 102 33.21 -4.60 -9.62
C GLY A 102 33.37 -5.10 -8.18
N THR A 103 33.82 -4.26 -7.24
CA THR A 103 33.96 -4.62 -5.82
C THR A 103 32.69 -4.43 -5.00
N VAL A 104 31.62 -3.87 -5.57
CA VAL A 104 30.35 -3.65 -4.87
C VAL A 104 29.64 -4.99 -4.64
N PRO A 105 29.18 -5.30 -3.42
CA PRO A 105 28.44 -6.53 -3.15
C PRO A 105 27.23 -6.68 -4.06
N GLY A 106 27.06 -7.86 -4.66
CA GLY A 106 25.96 -8.13 -5.61
C GLY A 106 26.32 -7.89 -7.08
N VAL A 107 27.43 -7.20 -7.37
CA VAL A 107 27.93 -7.05 -8.73
C VAL A 107 28.61 -8.36 -9.17
N SER A 108 28.20 -8.85 -10.32
CA SER A 108 28.77 -10.06 -10.94
C SER A 108 29.93 -9.72 -11.88
N ARG A 109 29.75 -8.69 -12.69
CA ARG A 109 30.74 -8.21 -13.67
C ARG A 109 30.40 -6.78 -14.11
N VAL A 110 31.41 -6.03 -14.49
CA VAL A 110 31.29 -4.73 -15.16
C VAL A 110 31.88 -4.85 -16.56
N GLN A 111 31.09 -4.50 -17.56
CA GLN A 111 31.49 -4.50 -18.96
C GLN A 111 31.60 -3.08 -19.47
N ASP A 112 32.64 -2.81 -20.24
CA ASP A 112 32.72 -1.61 -21.05
C ASP A 112 32.00 -1.86 -22.38
N LEU A 113 30.97 -1.06 -22.67
CA LEU A 113 30.21 -1.11 -23.91
C LEU A 113 30.75 -0.13 -24.96
N GLY A 114 31.76 0.64 -24.59
CA GLY A 114 32.48 1.53 -25.49
C GLY A 114 31.97 2.97 -25.49
N ARG A 115 32.58 3.75 -26.38
CA ARG A 115 32.32 5.17 -26.52
C ARG A 115 31.14 5.45 -27.42
N SER A 116 30.52 6.58 -27.16
CA SER A 116 29.48 7.12 -28.03
C SER A 116 30.01 7.52 -29.40
N PRO A 117 29.16 7.52 -30.45
CA PRO A 117 29.58 7.95 -31.79
C PRO A 117 30.15 9.36 -31.87
N ASP A 118 29.76 10.24 -30.95
CA ASP A 118 30.26 11.63 -30.85
C ASP A 118 31.53 11.75 -30.01
N GLY A 119 32.02 10.64 -29.44
CA GLY A 119 33.25 10.61 -28.62
C GLY A 119 33.14 11.31 -27.27
N GLN A 120 31.98 11.86 -26.89
CA GLN A 120 31.77 12.67 -25.70
C GLN A 120 31.39 11.85 -24.46
N ALA A 121 30.94 10.59 -24.64
CA ALA A 121 30.50 9.72 -23.57
C ALA A 121 31.04 8.29 -23.70
N GLU A 122 31.08 7.57 -22.60
CA GLU A 122 31.41 6.15 -22.50
C GLU A 122 30.37 5.46 -21.62
N GLN A 123 29.97 4.26 -22.01
CA GLN A 123 28.96 3.48 -21.32
C GLN A 123 29.58 2.22 -20.70
N LEU A 124 29.46 2.10 -19.39
CA LEU A 124 29.74 0.87 -18.67
C LEU A 124 28.43 0.17 -18.32
N GLN A 125 28.41 -1.15 -18.35
CA GLN A 125 27.26 -1.97 -17.94
C GLN A 125 27.64 -2.77 -16.71
N VAL A 126 27.03 -2.46 -15.59
CA VAL A 126 27.14 -3.24 -14.36
C VAL A 126 26.13 -4.36 -14.42
N LEU A 127 26.60 -5.61 -14.42
CA LEU A 127 25.78 -6.80 -14.33
C LEU A 127 25.72 -7.26 -12.88
N ALA A 128 24.55 -7.29 -12.30
CA ALA A 128 24.31 -7.70 -10.93
C ALA A 128 23.31 -8.84 -10.84
N ARG A 129 23.42 -9.68 -9.81
CA ARG A 129 22.47 -10.77 -9.57
C ARG A 129 21.22 -10.25 -8.87
N ALA A 130 20.06 -10.62 -9.41
CA ALA A 130 18.79 -10.43 -8.72
C ALA A 130 18.70 -11.46 -7.59
N SER A 131 19.03 -11.06 -6.37
CA SER A 131 18.70 -11.85 -5.19
C SER A 131 17.23 -11.59 -4.85
N GLY A 132 16.33 -12.37 -5.45
CA GLY A 132 14.93 -12.49 -4.99
C GLY A 132 14.05 -11.24 -4.95
N GLY A 133 14.27 -10.24 -5.82
CA GLY A 133 13.34 -9.09 -5.94
C GLY A 133 13.26 -8.16 -4.71
N ASN A 134 14.15 -8.29 -3.74
CA ASN A 134 14.13 -7.50 -2.52
C ASN A 134 14.55 -6.04 -2.79
N GLN A 135 13.62 -5.11 -2.63
CA GLN A 135 13.82 -3.66 -2.85
C GLN A 135 14.99 -3.10 -2.05
N GLY A 136 15.20 -3.58 -0.82
CA GLY A 136 16.31 -3.14 0.02
C GLY A 136 17.66 -3.45 -0.62
N GLN A 137 17.83 -4.65 -1.16
CA GLN A 137 19.08 -5.06 -1.81
C GLN A 137 19.36 -4.29 -3.10
N GLN A 138 18.31 -3.97 -3.87
CA GLN A 138 18.47 -3.12 -5.06
C GLN A 138 18.88 -1.68 -4.68
N ALA A 139 18.28 -1.15 -3.62
CA ALA A 139 18.64 0.16 -3.11
C ALA A 139 20.09 0.18 -2.59
N ASP A 140 20.48 -0.81 -1.79
CA ASP A 140 21.86 -0.95 -1.26
C ASP A 140 22.88 -1.08 -2.40
N LEU A 141 22.57 -1.84 -3.45
CA LEU A 141 23.41 -1.98 -4.64
C LEU A 141 23.61 -0.64 -5.36
N VAL A 142 22.50 0.05 -5.68
CA VAL A 142 22.54 1.35 -6.39
C VAL A 142 23.27 2.38 -5.55
N ASP A 143 23.04 2.42 -4.23
CA ASP A 143 23.72 3.33 -3.32
C ASP A 143 25.21 2.99 -3.19
N GLY A 144 25.57 1.72 -3.16
CA GLY A 144 26.97 1.26 -3.18
C GLY A 144 27.68 1.68 -4.47
N LEU A 145 27.03 1.53 -5.63
CA LEU A 145 27.58 2.00 -6.91
C LEU A 145 27.78 3.51 -6.92
N ARG A 146 26.80 4.29 -6.45
CA ARG A 146 26.89 5.75 -6.35
C ARG A 146 28.01 6.20 -5.40
N ALA A 147 28.18 5.52 -4.28
CA ALA A 147 29.26 5.80 -3.35
C ALA A 147 30.64 5.59 -4.00
N LYS A 148 30.79 4.54 -4.82
CA LYS A 148 32.03 4.31 -5.58
C LYS A 148 32.27 5.39 -6.64
N VAL A 149 31.24 5.79 -7.38
CA VAL A 149 31.32 6.90 -8.34
C VAL A 149 31.74 8.21 -7.64
N ALA A 150 31.11 8.53 -6.50
CA ALA A 150 31.44 9.73 -5.74
C ALA A 150 32.86 9.72 -5.16
N GLY A 151 33.38 8.55 -4.79
CA GLY A 151 34.72 8.36 -4.22
C GLY A 151 35.81 8.14 -5.27
N ALA A 152 35.52 8.10 -6.57
CA ALA A 152 36.47 7.70 -7.62
C ALA A 152 37.48 8.78 -8.00
N GLY A 153 37.40 10.00 -7.46
CA GLY A 153 38.35 11.09 -7.79
C GLY A 153 38.37 11.45 -9.28
N LEU A 154 37.19 11.53 -9.90
CA LEU A 154 37.05 11.76 -11.34
C LEU A 154 37.65 13.09 -11.79
N PRO A 155 38.24 13.16 -13.01
CA PRO A 155 38.76 14.39 -13.58
C PRO A 155 37.71 15.50 -13.66
N ALA A 156 38.10 16.73 -13.46
CA ALA A 156 37.22 17.89 -13.53
C ALA A 156 36.48 17.94 -14.90
N GLY A 157 35.17 18.10 -14.87
CA GLY A 157 34.30 18.14 -16.05
C GLY A 157 33.77 16.78 -16.55
N LEU A 158 34.27 15.65 -16.03
CA LEU A 158 33.68 14.33 -16.26
C LEU A 158 32.52 14.11 -15.28
N ARG A 159 31.34 13.78 -15.80
CA ARG A 159 30.17 13.45 -15.01
C ARG A 159 29.81 11.98 -15.23
N VAL A 160 29.55 11.27 -14.16
CA VAL A 160 29.16 9.85 -14.21
C VAL A 160 27.86 9.66 -13.46
N HIS A 161 26.88 9.09 -14.12
CA HIS A 161 25.54 8.86 -13.59
C HIS A 161 25.06 7.44 -13.87
N LEU A 162 24.23 6.91 -12.98
CA LEU A 162 23.56 5.63 -13.19
C LEU A 162 22.26 5.85 -13.97
N ALA A 163 21.95 4.94 -14.89
CA ALA A 163 20.74 4.95 -15.71
C ALA A 163 20.04 3.60 -15.67
N GLY A 164 18.94 3.49 -16.40
CA GLY A 164 18.15 2.26 -16.54
C GLY A 164 17.15 2.01 -15.42
N ASP A 165 16.29 1.00 -15.64
CA ASP A 165 15.08 0.78 -14.84
C ASP A 165 15.33 0.57 -13.35
N ILE A 166 16.43 -0.08 -12.97
CA ILE A 166 16.78 -0.30 -11.57
C ILE A 166 17.14 1.00 -10.86
N ALA A 167 18.01 1.82 -11.46
CA ALA A 167 18.37 3.11 -10.90
C ALA A 167 17.14 4.03 -10.79
N VAL A 168 16.30 4.04 -11.83
CA VAL A 168 15.04 4.79 -11.85
C VAL A 168 14.08 4.28 -10.77
N SER A 169 13.90 2.96 -10.61
CA SER A 169 13.00 2.38 -9.61
C SER A 169 13.44 2.71 -8.18
N VAL A 170 14.74 2.68 -7.90
CA VAL A 170 15.30 3.06 -6.59
C VAL A 170 15.09 4.55 -6.32
N ASP A 171 15.32 5.42 -7.30
CA ASP A 171 15.08 6.86 -7.13
C ASP A 171 13.58 7.17 -6.99
N GLN A 172 12.72 6.49 -7.75
CA GLN A 172 11.28 6.60 -7.63
C GLN A 172 10.80 6.14 -6.24
N GLN A 173 11.36 5.05 -5.73
CA GLN A 173 11.05 4.56 -4.38
C GLN A 173 11.47 5.57 -3.31
N LYS A 174 12.68 6.14 -3.42
CA LYS A 174 13.15 7.20 -2.51
C LYS A 174 12.28 8.45 -2.58
N ALA A 175 11.92 8.89 -3.78
CA ALA A 175 11.02 10.01 -4.00
C ALA A 175 9.60 9.71 -3.47
N SER A 176 9.09 8.50 -3.73
CA SER A 176 7.78 8.03 -3.25
C SER A 176 7.76 7.81 -1.76
N GLY A 177 8.84 7.30 -1.16
CA GLY A 177 8.97 7.13 0.29
C GLY A 177 8.82 8.44 1.05
N ASN A 178 9.44 9.51 0.56
CA ASN A 178 9.29 10.86 1.11
C ASN A 178 7.88 11.43 0.88
N THR A 179 7.27 11.15 -0.27
CA THR A 179 5.91 11.61 -0.61
C THR A 179 4.86 10.71 0.03
N GLY A 180 5.06 9.39 0.01
CA GLY A 180 4.15 8.40 0.58
C GLY A 180 3.97 8.59 2.08
N GLY A 181 5.04 8.84 2.82
CA GLY A 181 4.98 9.17 4.25
C GLY A 181 4.17 10.44 4.52
N LYS A 182 4.37 11.49 3.72
CA LYS A 182 3.58 12.73 3.82
C LYS A 182 2.10 12.48 3.49
N VAL A 183 1.81 11.79 2.40
CA VAL A 183 0.44 11.45 1.99
C VAL A 183 -0.24 10.62 3.07
N GLN A 184 0.41 9.63 3.63
CA GLN A 184 -0.12 8.79 4.70
C GLN A 184 -0.40 9.62 5.97
N TYR A 185 0.53 10.52 6.36
CA TYR A 185 0.35 11.42 7.48
C TYR A 185 -0.83 12.38 7.26
N PHE A 186 -0.91 13.05 6.10
CA PHE A 186 -2.00 13.96 5.77
C PHE A 186 -3.34 13.22 5.66
N SER A 187 -3.37 12.02 5.12
CA SER A 187 -4.58 11.19 5.05
C SER A 187 -5.07 10.80 6.45
N ALA A 188 -4.16 10.34 7.33
CA ALA A 188 -4.50 10.02 8.71
C ALA A 188 -5.00 11.27 9.47
N LEU A 189 -4.31 12.40 9.31
CA LEU A 189 -4.73 13.67 9.89
C LEU A 189 -6.11 14.10 9.37
N PHE A 190 -6.35 14.00 8.07
CA PHE A 190 -7.63 14.32 7.45
C PHE A 190 -8.76 13.45 8.00
N ILE A 191 -8.54 12.13 8.11
CA ILE A 191 -9.50 11.19 8.70
C ILE A 191 -9.81 11.58 10.16
N ILE A 192 -8.79 11.89 10.96
CA ILE A 192 -8.97 12.33 12.36
C ILE A 192 -9.77 13.62 12.40
N VAL A 193 -9.42 14.62 11.60
CA VAL A 193 -10.13 15.90 11.54
C VAL A 193 -11.59 15.68 11.14
N LEU A 194 -11.84 14.88 10.11
CA LEU A 194 -13.20 14.57 9.64
C LEU A 194 -14.01 13.86 10.74
N LEU A 195 -13.44 12.88 11.42
CA LEU A 195 -14.10 12.19 12.53
C LEU A 195 -14.36 13.12 13.72
N VAL A 196 -13.40 14.02 14.03
CA VAL A 196 -13.60 15.02 15.08
C VAL A 196 -14.72 15.99 14.71
N LEU A 197 -14.81 16.41 13.45
CA LEU A 197 -15.90 17.26 12.94
C LEU A 197 -17.26 16.56 13.06
N ILE A 198 -17.33 15.30 12.66
CA ILE A 198 -18.57 14.49 12.71
C ILE A 198 -18.99 14.22 14.15
N PHE A 199 -18.08 13.76 14.98
CA PHE A 199 -18.37 13.37 16.37
C PHE A 199 -18.35 14.57 17.33
N ARG A 200 -17.74 15.69 16.95
CA ARG A 200 -17.47 16.85 17.81
C ARG A 200 -16.76 16.46 19.12
N SER A 201 -15.90 15.43 19.05
CA SER A 201 -15.19 14.87 20.20
C SER A 201 -13.96 14.10 19.74
N LEU A 202 -12.77 14.60 20.06
CA LEU A 202 -11.50 13.94 19.73
C LEU A 202 -11.41 12.53 20.36
N THR A 203 -11.83 12.40 21.61
CA THR A 203 -11.77 11.11 22.31
C THR A 203 -12.69 10.06 21.70
N LEU A 204 -13.84 10.47 21.13
CA LEU A 204 -14.73 9.54 20.43
C LEU A 204 -14.16 9.16 19.06
N ALA A 205 -13.62 10.12 18.33
CA ALA A 205 -12.95 9.88 17.07
C ALA A 205 -11.80 8.87 17.23
N LEU A 206 -10.94 9.06 18.22
CA LEU A 206 -9.84 8.12 18.52
C LEU A 206 -10.35 6.75 18.96
N THR A 207 -11.42 6.69 19.77
CA THR A 207 -12.02 5.40 20.17
C THR A 207 -12.57 4.63 18.97
N THR A 208 -13.10 5.33 17.98
CA THR A 208 -13.65 4.75 16.74
C THR A 208 -12.54 4.28 15.80
N LEU A 209 -11.43 5.02 15.75
CA LEU A 209 -10.29 4.72 14.87
C LEU A 209 -9.39 3.61 15.43
N ALA A 210 -9.34 3.44 16.77
CA ALA A 210 -8.46 2.46 17.42
C ALA A 210 -8.63 1.02 16.90
N PRO A 211 -9.85 0.46 16.70
CA PRO A 211 -10.01 -0.87 16.11
C PRO A 211 -9.44 -0.99 14.70
N ALA A 212 -9.64 0.03 13.85
CA ALA A 212 -9.07 0.04 12.51
C ALA A 212 -7.55 0.05 12.53
N PHE A 213 -6.94 0.86 13.40
CA PHE A 213 -5.49 0.91 13.55
C PHE A 213 -4.91 -0.43 14.06
N ILE A 214 -5.54 -1.05 15.06
CA ILE A 214 -5.13 -2.37 15.56
C ILE A 214 -5.30 -3.43 14.46
N SER A 215 -6.36 -3.33 13.65
CA SER A 215 -6.56 -4.24 12.50
C SER A 215 -5.43 -4.12 11.47
N VAL A 216 -4.93 -2.92 11.17
CA VAL A 216 -3.76 -2.74 10.29
C VAL A 216 -2.52 -3.42 10.88
N LEU A 217 -2.27 -3.23 12.20
CA LEU A 217 -1.11 -3.84 12.88
C LEU A 217 -1.13 -5.37 12.87
N ILE A 218 -2.31 -5.98 12.82
CA ILE A 218 -2.47 -7.44 12.81
C ILE A 218 -2.53 -7.98 11.39
N SER A 219 -3.31 -7.35 10.50
CA SER A 219 -3.53 -7.87 9.16
C SER A 219 -2.26 -7.82 8.30
N GLY A 220 -1.41 -6.80 8.44
CA GLY A 220 -0.13 -6.73 7.73
C GLY A 220 0.76 -7.95 7.98
N PRO A 221 1.14 -8.26 9.24
CA PRO A 221 1.93 -9.45 9.57
C PRO A 221 1.24 -10.78 9.21
N LEU A 222 -0.11 -10.89 9.35
CA LEU A 222 -0.83 -12.09 8.91
C LEU A 222 -0.71 -12.33 7.41
N VAL A 223 -0.80 -11.28 6.61
CA VAL A 223 -0.56 -11.35 5.16
C VAL A 223 0.91 -11.66 4.88
N GLY A 224 1.84 -11.11 5.67
CA GLY A 224 3.26 -11.44 5.60
C GLY A 224 3.53 -12.93 5.85
N GLU A 225 2.83 -13.54 6.80
CA GLU A 225 2.92 -14.99 7.04
C GLU A 225 2.32 -15.80 5.89
N ALA A 226 1.16 -15.39 5.36
CA ALA A 226 0.59 -16.02 4.17
C ALA A 226 1.55 -15.93 2.96
N ALA A 227 2.33 -14.86 2.85
CA ALA A 227 3.34 -14.71 1.80
C ALA A 227 4.48 -15.73 1.92
N ARG A 228 4.86 -16.17 3.13
CA ARG A 228 5.82 -17.27 3.32
C ARG A 228 5.33 -18.61 2.76
N HIS A 229 4.03 -18.76 2.68
CA HIS A 229 3.38 -19.96 2.13
C HIS A 229 3.06 -19.84 0.63
N GLY A 230 3.71 -18.90 -0.07
CA GLY A 230 3.65 -18.79 -1.53
C GLY A 230 2.73 -17.71 -2.09
N LEU A 231 2.08 -16.91 -1.23
CA LEU A 231 1.31 -15.76 -1.68
C LEU A 231 2.26 -14.64 -2.13
N GLN A 232 2.10 -14.15 -3.35
CA GLN A 232 2.85 -12.99 -3.83
C GLN A 232 2.17 -11.69 -3.34
N VAL A 233 2.95 -10.75 -2.84
CA VAL A 233 2.43 -9.47 -2.37
C VAL A 233 3.17 -8.32 -3.02
N SER A 234 2.45 -7.47 -3.74
CA SER A 234 3.01 -6.25 -4.34
C SER A 234 3.01 -5.08 -3.34
N PRO A 235 3.91 -4.09 -3.51
CA PRO A 235 3.87 -2.87 -2.70
C PRO A 235 2.54 -2.12 -2.82
N LEU A 236 1.91 -2.17 -3.99
CA LEU A 236 0.59 -1.57 -4.20
C LEU A 236 -0.48 -2.25 -3.34
N ALA A 237 -0.42 -3.59 -3.21
CA ALA A 237 -1.31 -4.34 -2.32
C ALA A 237 -1.20 -3.86 -0.86
N GLN A 238 0.00 -3.55 -0.39
CA GLN A 238 0.21 -3.01 0.95
C GLN A 238 -0.50 -1.67 1.17
N PHE A 239 -0.36 -0.72 0.22
CA PHE A 239 -1.05 0.57 0.32
C PHE A 239 -2.56 0.42 0.29
N LEU A 240 -3.08 -0.37 -0.63
CA LEU A 240 -4.51 -0.61 -0.76
C LEU A 240 -5.09 -1.31 0.48
N LEU A 241 -4.35 -2.24 1.09
CA LEU A 241 -4.74 -2.91 2.33
C LEU A 241 -4.94 -1.89 3.46
N ILE A 242 -3.99 -0.98 3.66
CA ILE A 242 -4.09 0.05 4.70
C ILE A 242 -5.32 0.95 4.47
N VAL A 243 -5.52 1.41 3.23
CA VAL A 243 -6.67 2.25 2.87
C VAL A 243 -7.99 1.51 3.09
N LEU A 244 -8.05 0.24 2.67
CA LEU A 244 -9.23 -0.61 2.81
C LEU A 244 -9.61 -0.83 4.28
N VAL A 245 -8.62 -1.18 5.13
CA VAL A 245 -8.84 -1.41 6.58
C VAL A 245 -9.26 -0.13 7.29
N LEU A 246 -8.60 1.00 7.00
CA LEU A 246 -8.97 2.28 7.59
C LEU A 246 -10.36 2.72 7.14
N GLY A 247 -10.70 2.57 5.86
CA GLY A 247 -12.02 2.88 5.32
C GLY A 247 -13.11 2.03 5.96
N ALA A 248 -13.01 0.71 5.82
CA ALA A 248 -14.00 -0.23 6.39
C ALA A 248 -14.11 -0.09 7.91
N GLY A 249 -12.99 0.04 8.61
CA GLY A 249 -12.97 0.17 10.07
C GLY A 249 -13.62 1.46 10.57
N THR A 250 -13.43 2.58 9.85
CA THR A 250 -14.11 3.83 10.19
C THR A 250 -15.60 3.76 9.90
N ASP A 251 -16.03 3.12 8.80
CA ASP A 251 -17.45 2.97 8.46
C ASP A 251 -18.18 2.09 9.48
N TYR A 252 -17.62 0.94 9.84
CA TYR A 252 -18.17 0.08 10.88
C TYR A 252 -18.23 0.80 12.23
N GLY A 253 -17.19 1.58 12.53
CA GLY A 253 -17.14 2.42 13.72
C GLY A 253 -18.23 3.48 13.77
N LEU A 254 -18.45 4.19 12.66
CA LEU A 254 -19.51 5.19 12.53
C LEU A 254 -20.88 4.57 12.75
N PHE A 255 -21.19 3.47 12.06
CA PHE A 255 -22.47 2.78 12.19
C PHE A 255 -22.77 2.40 13.64
N LEU A 256 -21.81 1.74 14.31
CA LEU A 256 -22.02 1.30 15.68
C LEU A 256 -22.16 2.49 16.65
N VAL A 257 -21.32 3.51 16.51
CA VAL A 257 -21.34 4.68 17.41
C VAL A 257 -22.63 5.47 17.26
N PHE A 258 -23.11 5.68 16.02
CA PHE A 258 -24.38 6.37 15.82
C PHE A 258 -25.54 5.57 16.40
N ARG A 259 -25.54 4.26 16.26
CA ARG A 259 -26.57 3.41 16.85
C ARG A 259 -26.55 3.43 18.38
N VAL A 260 -25.36 3.37 18.98
CA VAL A 260 -25.21 3.51 20.43
C VAL A 260 -25.75 4.86 20.91
N ARG A 261 -25.48 5.94 20.16
CA ARG A 261 -26.02 7.27 20.48
C ARG A 261 -27.55 7.32 20.38
N GLU A 262 -28.12 6.66 19.39
CA GLU A 262 -29.58 6.56 19.21
C GLU A 262 -30.21 5.77 20.36
N GLU A 263 -29.69 4.59 20.70
CA GLU A 263 -30.16 3.78 21.81
C GLU A 263 -30.05 4.51 23.19
N LEU A 264 -28.99 5.29 23.38
CA LEU A 264 -28.84 6.10 24.60
C LEU A 264 -29.85 7.26 24.66
N ARG A 265 -30.32 7.78 23.52
CA ARG A 265 -31.36 8.80 23.47
C ARG A 265 -32.75 8.22 23.67
N ALA A 266 -32.98 7.00 23.19
CA ALA A 266 -34.24 6.30 23.27
C ALA A 266 -34.57 5.79 24.70
N VAL A 267 -33.58 5.75 25.61
CA VAL A 267 -33.84 5.44 27.02
C VAL A 267 -34.65 6.58 27.61
N PRO A 268 -35.94 6.37 27.98
CA PRO A 268 -36.75 7.41 28.61
C PRO A 268 -36.03 7.87 29.87
N HIS A 269 -35.89 9.17 30.04
CA HIS A 269 -35.51 9.73 31.34
C HIS A 269 -36.71 9.48 32.25
N GLY A 270 -36.74 8.27 32.84
CA GLY A 270 -37.82 7.86 33.73
C GLY A 270 -38.09 8.97 34.71
N THR A 271 -39.36 9.37 34.75
CA THR A 271 -39.99 10.16 35.77
C THR A 271 -39.44 9.69 37.11
N ARG A 272 -39.02 10.63 37.90
CA ARG A 272 -38.50 10.51 39.28
C ARG A 272 -39.51 9.87 40.24
N GLY A 273 -40.38 8.95 39.80
CA GLY A 273 -41.51 8.50 40.54
C GLY A 273 -41.77 7.00 40.61
N ASP A 274 -41.20 6.18 39.74
CA ASP A 274 -41.49 4.75 39.81
C ASP A 274 -40.47 4.00 40.67
N SER A 275 -40.64 4.14 41.98
CA SER A 275 -40.07 3.26 42.98
C SER A 275 -40.66 1.87 42.80
N TYR A 276 -39.87 0.88 42.40
CA TYR A 276 -40.24 -0.54 42.56
C TYR A 276 -40.49 -0.80 44.05
N PRO A 277 -41.67 -1.33 44.43
CA PRO A 277 -41.90 -1.65 45.81
C PRO A 277 -40.94 -2.76 46.25
N GLY A 278 -39.98 -2.44 47.05
CA GLY A 278 -39.04 -3.41 47.64
C GLY A 278 -37.56 -3.08 47.59
N SER A 279 -37.11 -2.11 46.78
CA SER A 279 -35.70 -1.68 46.84
C SER A 279 -35.50 -0.51 47.82
N ARG A 280 -35.04 -0.80 49.04
CA ARG A 280 -34.45 0.21 49.95
C ARG A 280 -33.18 0.76 49.26
N SER A 281 -33.34 1.72 48.38
CA SER A 281 -32.20 2.52 47.90
C SER A 281 -31.76 3.41 49.10
N VAL A 282 -30.57 3.18 49.58
CA VAL A 282 -29.90 4.11 50.50
C VAL A 282 -29.62 5.36 49.66
N PRO A 283 -30.32 6.50 49.91
CA PRO A 283 -30.10 7.72 49.17
C PRO A 283 -28.68 8.21 49.49
N GLY A 284 -27.84 8.38 48.45
CA GLY A 284 -26.55 9.05 48.57
C GLY A 284 -25.30 8.17 48.53
N SER A 285 -25.40 6.87 48.22
CA SER A 285 -24.18 6.08 48.01
C SER A 285 -23.64 6.29 46.60
N MET A 286 -22.42 6.82 46.51
CA MET A 286 -21.68 7.03 45.25
C MET A 286 -21.61 5.76 44.39
N LEU A 287 -21.61 4.59 45.05
CA LEU A 287 -21.60 3.27 44.43
C LEU A 287 -22.95 2.94 43.77
N GLY A 288 -24.08 3.30 44.38
CA GLY A 288 -25.42 3.11 43.84
C GLY A 288 -25.63 3.91 42.57
N ASP A 289 -25.26 5.19 42.54
CA ASP A 289 -25.32 6.05 41.39
C ASP A 289 -24.45 5.56 40.22
N LEU A 290 -23.28 5.00 40.50
CA LEU A 290 -22.39 4.40 39.49
C LEU A 290 -22.98 3.13 38.88
N ILE A 291 -23.61 2.27 39.68
CA ILE A 291 -24.26 1.03 39.23
C ILE A 291 -25.48 1.38 38.35
N HIS A 292 -26.32 2.32 38.77
CA HIS A 292 -27.51 2.73 38.05
C HIS A 292 -27.18 3.45 36.71
N ALA A 293 -26.07 4.19 36.62
CA ALA A 293 -25.64 4.83 35.38
C ALA A 293 -24.93 3.88 34.38
N ARG A 294 -24.34 2.77 34.87
CA ARG A 294 -23.60 1.81 34.03
C ARG A 294 -24.50 0.83 33.28
N ARG A 295 -25.59 0.36 33.91
CA ARG A 295 -26.50 -0.64 33.29
C ARG A 295 -27.12 -0.14 31.97
N PRO A 296 -27.77 1.03 31.91
CA PRO A 296 -28.40 1.48 30.66
C PRO A 296 -27.40 1.73 29.53
N ALA A 297 -26.16 2.13 29.84
CA ALA A 297 -25.13 2.32 28.83
C ALA A 297 -24.61 0.98 28.28
N ALA A 298 -24.43 -0.03 29.14
CA ALA A 298 -24.05 -1.38 28.72
C ALA A 298 -25.12 -2.03 27.83
N ASP A 299 -26.40 -1.92 28.25
CA ASP A 299 -27.54 -2.44 27.50
C ASP A 299 -27.72 -1.75 26.15
N ALA A 300 -27.47 -0.44 26.05
CA ALA A 300 -27.51 0.29 24.80
C ALA A 300 -26.44 -0.19 23.82
N ILE A 301 -25.21 -0.48 24.30
CA ILE A 301 -24.15 -1.04 23.46
C ILE A 301 -24.55 -2.44 22.96
N VAL A 302 -25.04 -3.32 23.84
CA VAL A 302 -25.46 -4.68 23.48
C VAL A 302 -26.57 -4.63 22.45
N ARG A 303 -27.62 -3.81 22.66
CA ARG A 303 -28.71 -3.63 21.68
C ARG A 303 -28.21 -3.11 20.35
N SER A 304 -27.24 -2.18 20.37
CA SER A 304 -26.64 -1.65 19.16
C SER A 304 -25.89 -2.73 18.38
N VAL A 305 -25.05 -3.53 19.04
CA VAL A 305 -24.34 -4.65 18.42
C VAL A 305 -25.33 -5.67 17.86
N THR A 306 -26.42 -5.97 18.57
CA THR A 306 -27.45 -6.90 18.09
C THR A 306 -28.10 -6.41 16.79
N ARG A 307 -28.42 -5.11 16.69
CA ARG A 307 -29.16 -4.56 15.54
C ARG A 307 -28.27 -4.22 14.34
N VAL A 308 -27.02 -3.80 14.57
CA VAL A 308 -26.11 -3.34 13.50
C VAL A 308 -25.11 -4.43 13.12
N GLY A 309 -24.83 -5.37 14.03
CA GLY A 309 -23.84 -6.43 13.81
C GLY A 309 -24.16 -7.29 12.59
N GLU A 310 -25.41 -7.59 12.36
CA GLU A 310 -25.88 -8.30 11.16
C GLU A 310 -25.53 -7.51 9.90
N SER A 311 -25.92 -6.23 9.81
CA SER A 311 -25.66 -5.39 8.65
C SER A 311 -24.16 -5.22 8.37
N ILE A 312 -23.34 -5.02 9.41
CA ILE A 312 -21.89 -4.92 9.28
C ILE A 312 -21.30 -6.24 8.76
N THR A 313 -21.76 -7.38 9.29
CA THR A 313 -21.28 -8.70 8.89
C THR A 313 -21.64 -9.02 7.44
N PHE A 314 -22.88 -8.76 7.02
CA PHE A 314 -23.27 -8.94 5.62
C PHE A 314 -22.51 -8.01 4.69
N SER A 315 -22.29 -6.74 5.07
CA SER A 315 -21.46 -5.82 4.30
C SER A 315 -20.03 -6.35 4.15
N ALA A 316 -19.39 -6.77 5.24
CA ALA A 316 -18.05 -7.33 5.20
C ALA A 316 -18.00 -8.63 4.38
N ALA A 317 -18.98 -9.53 4.54
CA ALA A 317 -19.05 -10.78 3.78
C ALA A 317 -19.21 -10.51 2.27
N THR A 318 -20.01 -9.52 1.90
CA THR A 318 -20.19 -9.13 0.49
C THR A 318 -18.87 -8.60 -0.09
N VAL A 319 -18.14 -7.76 0.65
CA VAL A 319 -16.84 -7.24 0.21
C VAL A 319 -15.80 -8.37 0.15
N ILE A 320 -15.76 -9.26 1.14
CA ILE A 320 -14.88 -10.44 1.12
C ILE A 320 -15.19 -11.32 -0.10
N ALA A 321 -16.48 -11.61 -0.35
CA ALA A 321 -16.88 -12.38 -1.52
C ALA A 321 -16.46 -11.68 -2.83
N ALA A 322 -16.66 -10.37 -2.93
CA ALA A 322 -16.24 -9.59 -4.10
C ALA A 322 -14.73 -9.62 -4.32
N VAL A 323 -13.92 -9.45 -3.27
CA VAL A 323 -12.45 -9.50 -3.45
C VAL A 323 -11.96 -10.93 -3.72
N LEU A 324 -12.63 -11.96 -3.20
CA LEU A 324 -12.29 -13.35 -3.51
C LEU A 324 -12.58 -13.72 -4.98
N THR A 325 -13.49 -13.01 -5.67
CA THR A 325 -13.66 -13.22 -7.12
C THR A 325 -12.42 -12.84 -7.93
N LEU A 326 -11.51 -12.02 -7.38
CA LEU A 326 -10.23 -11.72 -8.00
C LEU A 326 -9.34 -12.95 -8.16
N LEU A 327 -9.55 -14.04 -7.40
CA LEU A 327 -8.86 -15.32 -7.61
C LEU A 327 -9.11 -15.90 -9.00
N LEU A 328 -10.19 -15.50 -9.67
CA LEU A 328 -10.53 -15.93 -11.03
C LEU A 328 -9.83 -15.09 -12.11
N ALA A 329 -9.09 -14.04 -11.72
CA ALA A 329 -8.41 -13.18 -12.67
C ALA A 329 -7.23 -13.91 -13.32
N SER A 330 -7.10 -13.80 -14.64
CA SER A 330 -5.99 -14.38 -15.41
C SER A 330 -4.66 -13.69 -15.13
N PHE A 331 -4.70 -12.41 -14.72
CA PHE A 331 -3.51 -11.65 -14.36
C PHE A 331 -3.23 -11.83 -12.87
N THR A 332 -2.14 -12.50 -12.55
CA THR A 332 -1.76 -12.93 -11.19
C THR A 332 -1.73 -11.77 -10.19
N PHE A 333 -1.37 -10.57 -10.65
CA PHE A 333 -1.41 -9.38 -9.81
C PHE A 333 -2.76 -9.15 -9.13
N TYR A 334 -3.87 -9.34 -9.84
CA TYR A 334 -5.22 -9.17 -9.26
C TYR A 334 -5.58 -10.34 -8.35
N SER A 335 -5.25 -11.57 -8.73
CA SER A 335 -5.54 -12.74 -7.89
C SER A 335 -4.81 -12.67 -6.55
N ASP A 336 -3.60 -12.12 -6.53
CA ASP A 336 -2.79 -11.96 -5.33
C ASP A 336 -3.31 -10.90 -4.36
N LEU A 337 -4.22 -10.02 -4.79
CA LEU A 337 -4.91 -9.07 -3.91
C LEU A 337 -6.05 -9.72 -3.10
N ALA A 338 -6.61 -10.82 -3.58
CA ALA A 338 -7.82 -11.43 -3.03
C ALA A 338 -7.66 -11.83 -1.56
N VAL A 339 -6.65 -12.66 -1.28
CA VAL A 339 -6.42 -13.22 0.07
C VAL A 339 -6.00 -12.14 1.08
N PRO A 340 -5.03 -11.24 0.76
CA PRO A 340 -4.68 -10.13 1.66
C PRO A 340 -5.86 -9.27 2.07
N PHE A 341 -6.73 -8.92 1.11
CA PHE A 341 -7.87 -8.07 1.40
C PHE A 341 -8.95 -8.80 2.19
N ALA A 342 -9.20 -10.08 1.89
CA ALA A 342 -10.14 -10.90 2.66
C ALA A 342 -9.69 -11.04 4.12
N ILE A 343 -8.41 -11.29 4.39
CA ILE A 343 -7.82 -11.33 5.74
C ILE A 343 -8.02 -9.97 6.43
N ALA A 344 -7.67 -8.89 5.76
CA ALA A 344 -7.72 -7.54 6.32
C ALA A 344 -9.15 -7.12 6.72
N ILE A 345 -10.14 -7.40 5.85
CA ILE A 345 -11.55 -7.11 6.11
C ILE A 345 -12.07 -8.01 7.24
N GLY A 346 -11.71 -9.30 7.26
CA GLY A 346 -12.08 -10.24 8.30
C GLY A 346 -11.58 -9.79 9.69
N VAL A 347 -10.31 -9.41 9.81
CA VAL A 347 -9.73 -8.87 11.06
C VAL A 347 -10.47 -7.59 11.47
N THR A 348 -10.75 -6.70 10.51
CA THR A 348 -11.44 -5.43 10.77
C THR A 348 -12.89 -5.67 11.26
N LEU A 349 -13.60 -6.63 10.67
CA LEU A 349 -14.94 -7.03 11.09
C LEU A 349 -14.93 -7.52 12.55
N VAL A 350 -14.02 -8.44 12.89
CA VAL A 350 -13.91 -8.98 14.25
C VAL A 350 -13.56 -7.87 15.24
N ALA A 351 -12.66 -6.96 14.89
CA ALA A 351 -12.32 -5.80 15.71
C ALA A 351 -13.52 -4.86 15.92
N ALA A 352 -14.29 -4.59 14.88
CA ALA A 352 -15.48 -3.74 14.96
C ALA A 352 -16.56 -4.34 15.85
N LEU A 353 -16.74 -5.67 15.84
CA LEU A 353 -17.77 -6.35 16.62
C LEU A 353 -17.35 -6.65 18.08
N THR A 354 -16.05 -6.67 18.37
CA THR A 354 -15.55 -7.05 19.71
C THR A 354 -14.81 -5.91 20.41
N LEU A 355 -13.76 -5.37 19.77
CA LEU A 355 -12.92 -4.34 20.39
C LEU A 355 -13.65 -3.01 20.52
N LEU A 356 -14.37 -2.59 19.49
CA LEU A 356 -15.09 -1.30 19.53
C LEU A 356 -16.16 -1.24 20.62
N PRO A 357 -17.05 -2.24 20.79
CA PRO A 357 -18.01 -2.26 21.90
C PRO A 357 -17.32 -2.24 23.27
N ALA A 358 -16.18 -2.96 23.42
CA ALA A 358 -15.39 -2.96 24.64
C ALA A 358 -14.83 -1.56 24.97
N LEU A 359 -14.22 -0.89 23.98
CA LEU A 359 -13.69 0.47 24.13
C LEU A 359 -14.79 1.50 24.43
N LEU A 360 -15.94 1.42 23.75
CA LEU A 360 -17.09 2.27 24.03
C LEU A 360 -17.62 2.06 25.44
N SER A 361 -17.68 0.80 25.92
CA SER A 361 -18.10 0.46 27.28
C SER A 361 -17.14 1.04 28.34
N ILE A 362 -15.83 0.95 28.13
CA ILE A 362 -14.82 1.54 29.00
C ILE A 362 -15.00 3.06 29.03
N ARG A 363 -15.10 3.69 27.86
CA ARG A 363 -15.25 5.13 27.75
C ARG A 363 -16.51 5.66 28.45
N LEU A 364 -17.65 5.03 28.22
CA LEU A 364 -18.91 5.43 28.88
C LEU A 364 -18.83 5.24 30.39
N SER A 365 -18.17 4.19 30.87
CA SER A 365 -17.93 3.97 32.31
C SER A 365 -17.05 5.03 32.93
N LEU A 366 -15.98 5.44 32.25
CA LEU A 366 -15.08 6.51 32.72
C LEU A 366 -15.78 7.88 32.77
N LEU A 367 -16.63 8.17 31.76
CA LEU A 367 -17.44 9.39 31.74
C LEU A 367 -18.46 9.41 32.87
N ALA A 368 -19.10 8.27 33.19
CA ALA A 368 -20.02 8.15 34.32
C ALA A 368 -19.29 8.35 35.66
N ALA A 369 -18.10 7.77 35.83
CA ALA A 369 -17.28 7.93 37.02
C ALA A 369 -16.82 9.38 37.22
N LYS A 370 -16.35 10.07 36.16
CA LYS A 370 -15.99 11.49 36.23
C LYS A 370 -17.18 12.38 36.62
N ARG A 371 -18.38 12.06 36.17
CA ARG A 371 -19.59 12.79 36.52
C ARG A 371 -20.00 12.63 37.97
N SER A 372 -19.93 11.41 38.52
CA SER A 372 -20.25 11.18 39.94
C SER A 372 -19.25 11.90 40.84
N LEU A 373 -17.96 11.88 40.49
CA LEU A 373 -16.92 12.59 41.22
C LEU A 373 -17.14 14.11 41.21
N PHE A 374 -17.50 14.67 40.02
CA PHE A 374 -17.73 16.12 39.87
C PHE A 374 -19.01 16.58 40.57
N ARG A 375 -20.07 15.76 40.62
CA ARG A 375 -21.26 16.03 41.43
C ARG A 375 -20.96 16.06 42.93
N ALA A 376 -20.12 15.12 43.39
CA ALA A 376 -19.71 15.05 44.77
C ALA A 376 -18.89 16.28 45.21
N VAL A 377 -18.09 16.86 44.29
CA VAL A 377 -17.19 17.98 44.61
C VAL A 377 -17.83 19.36 44.39
N SER A 378 -18.71 19.52 43.40
CA SER A 378 -19.15 20.87 42.99
C SER A 378 -20.66 21.16 43.09
N GLY A 379 -21.49 20.23 43.53
CA GLY A 379 -22.92 20.45 43.81
C GLY A 379 -23.81 20.97 42.66
N ARG A 380 -23.24 21.31 41.50
CA ARG A 380 -23.99 21.84 40.33
C ARG A 380 -23.83 20.91 39.12
N PRO A 381 -24.91 20.49 38.46
CA PRO A 381 -24.85 19.74 37.23
C PRO A 381 -24.43 20.66 36.09
N LYS A 382 -23.14 20.84 35.83
CA LYS A 382 -22.68 21.46 34.58
C LYS A 382 -22.75 20.45 33.45
N LEU A 383 -23.41 20.90 32.40
CA LEU A 383 -23.71 20.29 31.12
C LEU A 383 -22.55 19.49 30.54
N LEU A 384 -22.88 18.31 29.99
CA LEU A 384 -22.00 17.51 29.14
C LEU A 384 -21.36 18.36 28.07
N PRO A 385 -20.04 18.21 27.80
CA PRO A 385 -19.44 18.72 26.56
C PRO A 385 -19.98 17.99 25.33
N TRP A 386 -20.78 16.96 25.53
CA TRP A 386 -21.54 16.24 24.52
C TRP A 386 -23.00 16.67 24.64
N ASN A 387 -23.42 17.63 23.83
CA ASN A 387 -24.80 18.10 23.78
C ASN A 387 -25.70 16.99 23.23
N ILE A 388 -26.22 16.11 24.13
CA ILE A 388 -27.21 15.08 23.83
C ILE A 388 -28.59 15.74 23.64
N GLN A 389 -28.77 16.94 24.17
CA GLN A 389 -29.95 17.79 23.90
C GLN A 389 -29.76 18.42 22.53
N GLY A 390 -30.09 17.71 21.48
CA GLY A 390 -30.45 18.34 20.23
C GLY A 390 -31.68 19.21 20.51
N SER A 391 -31.48 20.52 20.61
CA SER A 391 -32.57 21.45 20.36
C SER A 391 -33.21 20.98 19.05
N GLY A 392 -34.54 20.96 18.96
CA GLY A 392 -35.31 20.53 17.79
C GLY A 392 -35.08 21.29 16.48
N LYS A 393 -33.95 22.00 16.37
CA LYS A 393 -33.41 22.54 15.12
C LYS A 393 -32.65 21.46 14.42
N SER A 394 -33.14 21.06 13.25
CA SER A 394 -32.45 20.14 12.32
C SER A 394 -30.98 20.52 12.24
N GLY A 395 -30.07 19.60 12.62
CA GLY A 395 -28.64 19.82 12.46
C GLY A 395 -28.30 20.06 10.97
N VAL A 396 -27.08 20.49 10.68
CA VAL A 396 -26.62 20.80 9.31
C VAL A 396 -27.08 19.72 8.31
N TRP A 397 -26.97 18.44 8.66
CA TRP A 397 -27.42 17.32 7.82
C TRP A 397 -28.94 17.27 7.64
N GLY A 398 -29.72 17.64 8.65
CA GLY A 398 -31.18 17.74 8.53
C GLY A 398 -31.60 18.90 7.62
N GLN A 399 -30.85 20.01 7.63
CA GLN A 399 -31.06 21.12 6.71
C GLN A 399 -30.70 20.73 5.27
N VAL A 400 -29.55 20.03 5.08
CA VAL A 400 -29.12 19.51 3.78
C VAL A 400 -30.15 18.51 3.25
N ALA A 401 -30.54 17.51 4.05
CA ALA A 401 -31.57 16.54 3.67
C ALA A 401 -32.90 17.22 3.34
N GLY A 402 -33.34 18.19 4.16
CA GLY A 402 -34.54 18.96 3.89
C GLY A 402 -34.46 19.78 2.59
N ARG A 403 -33.29 20.30 2.25
CA ARG A 403 -33.07 21.03 0.98
C ARG A 403 -33.10 20.09 -0.22
N VAL A 404 -32.43 18.93 -0.10
CA VAL A 404 -32.45 17.87 -1.15
C VAL A 404 -33.87 17.40 -1.46
N VAL A 405 -34.65 17.11 -0.41
CA VAL A 405 -36.05 16.66 -0.56
C VAL A 405 -36.95 17.75 -1.11
N ARG A 406 -36.76 19.02 -0.73
CA ARG A 406 -37.56 20.13 -1.22
C ARG A 406 -37.21 20.58 -2.65
N HIS A 407 -35.97 20.36 -3.06
CA HIS A 407 -35.46 20.77 -4.38
C HIS A 407 -34.74 19.61 -5.08
N PRO A 408 -35.45 18.51 -5.42
CA PRO A 408 -34.81 17.30 -5.96
C PRO A 408 -34.18 17.55 -7.33
N VAL A 409 -34.84 18.27 -8.22
CA VAL A 409 -34.36 18.54 -9.59
C VAL A 409 -33.09 19.39 -9.61
N PRO A 410 -33.02 20.56 -8.92
CA PRO A 410 -31.78 21.32 -8.85
C PRO A 410 -30.62 20.55 -8.19
N THR A 411 -30.90 19.72 -7.18
CA THR A 411 -29.89 18.90 -6.53
C THR A 411 -29.35 17.82 -7.48
N LEU A 412 -30.24 17.17 -8.24
CA LEU A 412 -29.85 16.21 -9.27
C LEU A 412 -28.99 16.86 -10.35
N LEU A 413 -29.43 18.01 -10.88
CA LEU A 413 -28.67 18.76 -11.89
C LEU A 413 -27.28 19.17 -11.38
N ALA A 414 -27.19 19.66 -10.14
CA ALA A 414 -25.90 19.98 -9.53
C ALA A 414 -25.00 18.76 -9.43
N GLY A 415 -25.55 17.59 -9.04
CA GLY A 415 -24.83 16.32 -9.05
C GLY A 415 -24.35 15.91 -10.44
N VAL A 416 -25.21 15.99 -11.45
CA VAL A 416 -24.87 15.69 -12.85
C VAL A 416 -23.77 16.62 -13.37
N VAL A 417 -23.82 17.92 -13.07
CA VAL A 417 -22.78 18.87 -13.48
C VAL A 417 -21.45 18.55 -12.80
N VAL A 418 -21.44 18.28 -11.50
CA VAL A 418 -20.21 17.97 -10.77
C VAL A 418 -19.62 16.64 -11.26
N PHE A 419 -20.39 15.56 -11.28
CA PHE A 419 -19.89 14.26 -11.71
C PHE A 419 -19.61 14.18 -13.21
N GLY A 420 -20.39 14.87 -14.03
CA GLY A 420 -20.15 15.01 -15.46
C GLY A 420 -18.85 15.79 -15.73
N GLY A 421 -18.62 16.89 -15.01
CA GLY A 421 -17.36 17.65 -15.09
C GLY A 421 -16.15 16.80 -14.67
N LEU A 422 -16.27 16.03 -13.59
CA LEU A 422 -15.23 15.09 -13.18
C LEU A 422 -15.00 13.98 -14.23
N ALA A 423 -16.05 13.45 -14.83
CA ALA A 423 -15.94 12.44 -15.90
C ALA A 423 -15.21 13.00 -17.12
N VAL A 424 -15.51 14.25 -17.51
CA VAL A 424 -14.78 14.94 -18.60
C VAL A 424 -13.31 15.16 -18.23
N ALA A 425 -13.00 15.50 -16.98
CA ALA A 425 -11.61 15.67 -16.53
C ALA A 425 -10.77 14.38 -16.65
N VAL A 426 -11.41 13.19 -16.58
CA VAL A 426 -10.72 11.90 -16.73
C VAL A 426 -10.38 11.59 -18.20
N THR A 427 -11.05 12.21 -19.19
CA THR A 427 -10.77 11.93 -20.62
C THR A 427 -9.35 12.32 -21.06
N GLY A 428 -8.68 13.22 -20.32
CA GLY A 428 -7.27 13.55 -20.52
C GLY A 428 -6.28 12.63 -19.81
N TYR A 429 -6.76 11.64 -19.06
CA TYR A 429 -5.90 10.71 -18.35
C TYR A 429 -5.40 9.60 -19.30
N THR A 430 -4.08 9.54 -19.47
CA THR A 430 -3.41 8.45 -20.18
C THR A 430 -2.75 7.53 -19.18
N ALA A 431 -3.20 6.27 -19.10
CA ALA A 431 -2.55 5.27 -18.25
C ALA A 431 -1.20 4.89 -18.85
N ALA A 432 -0.12 5.07 -18.11
CA ALA A 432 1.22 4.63 -18.53
C ALA A 432 1.37 3.10 -18.59
N GLY A 433 0.39 2.35 -18.07
CA GLY A 433 0.43 0.89 -17.97
C GLY A 433 1.45 0.37 -16.95
N PHE A 434 1.47 -0.94 -16.74
CA PHE A 434 2.44 -1.60 -15.84
C PHE A 434 3.85 -1.71 -16.45
N GLY A 435 3.99 -1.50 -17.77
CA GLY A 435 5.26 -1.56 -18.51
C GLY A 435 5.67 -0.23 -19.12
N GLY A 436 4.96 0.85 -18.80
CA GLY A 436 5.33 2.20 -19.26
C GLY A 436 6.69 2.59 -18.68
N ASN A 437 7.56 3.18 -19.52
CA ASN A 437 8.82 3.75 -19.06
C ASN A 437 8.54 4.66 -17.86
N VAL A 438 8.92 4.22 -16.68
CA VAL A 438 8.81 5.04 -15.47
C VAL A 438 9.77 6.20 -15.65
N SER A 439 9.23 7.40 -15.85
CA SER A 439 10.07 8.58 -15.96
C SER A 439 10.84 8.78 -14.67
N PRO A 440 12.16 8.96 -14.73
CA PRO A 440 12.97 9.17 -13.55
C PRO A 440 12.52 10.46 -12.83
N PRO A 441 12.57 10.50 -11.49
CA PRO A 441 12.21 11.70 -10.74
C PRO A 441 13.09 12.89 -11.14
N ALA A 442 12.48 14.04 -11.34
CA ALA A 442 13.21 15.25 -11.72
C ALA A 442 14.32 15.57 -10.71
N GLY A 443 15.53 15.83 -11.21
CA GLY A 443 16.71 16.14 -10.39
C GLY A 443 17.39 14.92 -9.75
N SER A 444 16.93 13.69 -10.04
CA SER A 444 17.59 12.47 -9.56
C SER A 444 18.84 12.14 -10.40
N ASP A 445 19.72 11.31 -9.83
CA ASP A 445 20.90 10.78 -10.53
C ASP A 445 20.48 9.94 -11.76
N SER A 446 19.46 9.12 -11.62
CA SER A 446 18.91 8.33 -12.73
C SER A 446 18.32 9.21 -13.85
N ALA A 447 17.76 10.38 -13.52
CA ALA A 447 17.29 11.33 -14.56
C ALA A 447 18.45 11.91 -15.35
N ALA A 448 19.52 12.28 -14.69
CA ALA A 448 20.74 12.75 -15.34
C ALA A 448 21.38 11.64 -16.19
N GLY A 449 21.47 10.43 -15.66
CA GLY A 449 21.99 9.26 -16.37
C GLY A 449 21.15 8.91 -17.61
N GLN A 450 19.82 8.90 -17.48
CA GLN A 450 18.91 8.63 -18.60
C GLN A 450 19.00 9.71 -19.69
N ALA A 451 19.15 10.98 -19.32
CA ALA A 451 19.34 12.06 -20.27
C ALA A 451 20.63 11.91 -21.07
N LEU A 452 21.75 11.55 -20.40
CA LEU A 452 23.02 11.26 -21.07
C LEU A 452 22.93 10.03 -21.97
N LEU A 453 22.28 8.95 -21.50
CA LEU A 453 22.08 7.74 -22.28
C LEU A 453 21.29 8.02 -23.55
N THR A 454 20.17 8.74 -23.44
CA THR A 454 19.34 9.11 -24.59
C THR A 454 20.09 10.01 -25.58
N LYS A 455 20.90 10.94 -25.06
CA LYS A 455 21.63 11.92 -25.90
C LYS A 455 22.78 11.27 -26.66
N HIS A 456 23.59 10.45 -26.00
CA HIS A 456 24.85 9.94 -26.55
C HIS A 456 24.73 8.50 -27.09
N PHE A 457 23.75 7.72 -26.58
CA PHE A 457 23.51 6.31 -26.93
C PHE A 457 22.02 6.07 -27.23
N PRO A 458 21.44 6.69 -28.25
CA PRO A 458 19.99 6.59 -28.51
C PRO A 458 19.51 5.16 -28.74
N GLN A 459 20.37 4.28 -29.25
CA GLN A 459 20.03 2.85 -29.45
C GLN A 459 20.08 2.05 -28.14
N ALA A 460 20.92 2.40 -27.19
CA ALA A 460 21.01 1.77 -25.88
C ALA A 460 19.89 2.25 -24.93
N ALA A 461 19.32 3.42 -25.19
CA ALA A 461 18.18 3.95 -24.45
C ALA A 461 16.86 3.26 -24.81
N ALA A 462 16.77 2.59 -25.96
CA ALA A 462 15.67 1.70 -26.28
C ALA A 462 15.80 0.42 -25.45
N ASN A 463 14.70 -0.02 -24.82
CA ASN A 463 14.66 -1.26 -24.05
C ASN A 463 14.96 -2.45 -24.98
N PRO A 464 16.11 -3.12 -24.87
CA PRO A 464 16.44 -4.25 -25.74
C PRO A 464 15.52 -5.44 -25.41
N THR A 465 14.86 -5.98 -26.43
CA THR A 465 14.09 -7.23 -26.28
C THR A 465 15.02 -8.40 -26.47
N SER A 466 15.13 -9.26 -25.44
CA SER A 466 15.88 -10.51 -25.57
C SER A 466 15.00 -11.59 -26.18
N VAL A 467 15.46 -12.15 -27.30
CA VAL A 467 14.80 -13.28 -27.96
C VAL A 467 15.64 -14.53 -27.74
N ILE A 468 15.01 -15.58 -27.18
CA ILE A 468 15.67 -16.85 -26.89
C ILE A 468 15.23 -17.88 -27.91
N PHE A 469 16.19 -18.50 -28.58
CA PHE A 469 15.97 -19.63 -29.48
C PHE A 469 16.39 -20.90 -28.81
N GLN A 470 15.52 -21.89 -28.82
CA GLN A 470 15.81 -23.26 -28.39
C GLN A 470 15.90 -24.15 -29.64
N PHE A 471 17.02 -24.81 -29.80
CA PHE A 471 17.28 -25.76 -30.89
C PHE A 471 17.39 -27.17 -30.33
N SER A 472 17.04 -28.17 -31.16
CA SER A 472 17.19 -29.61 -30.80
C SER A 472 18.65 -30.05 -30.74
N ASP A 473 19.50 -29.45 -31.58
CA ASP A 473 20.92 -29.79 -31.68
C ASP A 473 21.82 -28.68 -31.14
N PRO A 474 23.06 -29.00 -30.71
CA PRO A 474 23.99 -28.00 -30.22
C PRO A 474 24.35 -26.97 -31.30
N VAL A 475 23.94 -25.71 -31.05
CA VAL A 475 24.08 -24.59 -32.01
C VAL A 475 25.54 -24.35 -32.44
N TRP A 476 26.50 -24.69 -31.60
CA TRP A 476 27.91 -24.48 -31.89
C TRP A 476 28.52 -25.57 -32.81
N GLN A 477 27.83 -26.68 -33.03
CA GLN A 477 28.20 -27.70 -34.02
C GLN A 477 27.66 -27.35 -35.43
N ASP A 478 26.45 -26.74 -35.47
CA ASP A 478 25.87 -26.19 -36.70
C ASP A 478 25.23 -24.80 -36.41
N PRO A 479 25.90 -23.68 -36.75
CA PRO A 479 25.38 -22.36 -36.55
C PRO A 479 24.34 -21.90 -37.61
N ALA A 480 24.08 -22.69 -38.65
CA ALA A 480 23.18 -22.31 -39.75
C ALA A 480 21.74 -22.03 -39.29
N PRO A 481 21.12 -22.81 -38.37
CA PRO A 481 19.79 -22.52 -37.83
C PRO A 481 19.72 -21.16 -37.09
N LEU A 482 20.77 -20.83 -36.33
CA LEU A 482 20.87 -19.55 -35.61
C LEU A 482 21.03 -18.37 -36.58
N ALA A 483 21.85 -18.52 -37.63
CA ALA A 483 22.01 -17.53 -38.68
C ALA A 483 20.68 -17.30 -39.43
N THR A 484 19.94 -18.36 -39.74
CA THR A 484 18.62 -18.29 -40.36
C THR A 484 17.60 -17.58 -39.47
N ALA A 485 17.55 -17.88 -38.18
CA ALA A 485 16.67 -17.23 -37.21
C ALA A 485 17.00 -15.75 -37.08
N THR A 486 18.29 -15.40 -36.98
CA THR A 486 18.76 -14.02 -36.90
C THR A 486 18.40 -13.21 -38.17
N SER A 487 18.54 -13.82 -39.36
CA SER A 487 18.17 -13.19 -40.62
C SER A 487 16.67 -12.94 -40.74
N LYS A 488 15.83 -13.87 -40.27
CA LYS A 488 14.36 -13.69 -40.22
C LYS A 488 13.96 -12.56 -39.28
N LEU A 489 14.61 -12.44 -38.11
CA LEU A 489 14.36 -11.30 -37.21
C LEU A 489 14.69 -9.96 -37.85
N ARG A 490 15.81 -9.87 -38.58
CA ARG A 490 16.18 -8.67 -39.30
C ARG A 490 15.19 -8.35 -40.45
N ALA A 491 14.77 -9.37 -41.19
CA ALA A 491 13.83 -9.23 -42.29
C ALA A 491 12.42 -8.84 -41.84
N SER A 492 12.06 -9.02 -40.57
CA SER A 492 10.74 -8.66 -40.03
C SER A 492 10.47 -7.15 -40.04
N GLY A 493 11.50 -6.31 -40.10
CA GLY A 493 11.38 -4.85 -40.01
C GLY A 493 10.92 -4.32 -38.64
N LEU A 494 10.72 -5.18 -37.66
CA LEU A 494 10.26 -4.81 -36.31
C LEU A 494 11.41 -4.33 -35.41
N PHE A 495 12.66 -4.65 -35.78
CA PHE A 495 13.84 -4.36 -34.98
C PHE A 495 14.80 -3.44 -35.74
N THR A 496 15.26 -2.39 -35.10
CA THR A 496 16.26 -1.46 -35.69
C THR A 496 17.65 -2.09 -35.73
N GLN A 497 17.96 -2.95 -34.77
CA GLN A 497 19.23 -3.66 -34.68
C GLN A 497 19.00 -5.03 -34.04
N VAL A 498 19.67 -6.06 -34.55
CA VAL A 498 19.67 -7.41 -33.97
C VAL A 498 21.11 -7.77 -33.66
N ILE A 499 21.39 -7.95 -32.37
CA ILE A 499 22.70 -8.34 -31.84
C ILE A 499 22.61 -9.77 -31.32
N GLY A 500 23.62 -10.59 -31.60
CA GLY A 500 23.64 -11.98 -31.15
C GLY A 500 25.04 -12.58 -31.21
N PRO A 501 25.20 -13.86 -30.85
CA PRO A 501 26.50 -14.53 -30.79
C PRO A 501 27.26 -14.51 -32.13
N LEU A 502 26.54 -14.51 -33.25
CA LEU A 502 27.13 -14.45 -34.59
C LEU A 502 27.40 -13.03 -35.09
N ASN A 503 26.97 -12.01 -34.36
CA ASN A 503 27.17 -10.60 -34.69
C ASN A 503 27.18 -9.71 -33.44
N PRO A 504 28.13 -9.88 -32.54
CA PRO A 504 28.14 -9.22 -31.22
C PRO A 504 28.24 -7.70 -31.31
N ALA A 505 28.79 -7.15 -32.40
CA ALA A 505 28.85 -5.72 -32.68
C ALA A 505 27.74 -5.23 -33.64
N GLY A 506 26.73 -6.07 -33.93
CA GLY A 506 25.70 -5.75 -34.92
C GLY A 506 26.13 -6.00 -36.38
N ALA A 507 27.40 -6.22 -36.66
CA ALA A 507 27.92 -6.61 -37.95
C ALA A 507 28.08 -8.15 -38.03
N PRO A 508 27.82 -8.78 -39.19
CA PRO A 508 28.05 -10.22 -39.36
C PRO A 508 29.52 -10.57 -39.10
N ILE A 509 29.76 -11.62 -38.29
CA ILE A 509 31.08 -12.23 -38.20
C ILE A 509 31.28 -13.01 -39.47
N THR A 510 32.27 -12.70 -40.27
CA THR A 510 32.75 -13.51 -41.37
C THR A 510 33.45 -14.73 -40.76
N PRO A 511 33.04 -15.96 -41.06
CA PRO A 511 33.82 -17.15 -40.64
C PRO A 511 35.22 -17.02 -41.23
N ALA A 512 36.24 -17.15 -40.38
CA ALA A 512 37.63 -17.20 -40.79
C ALA A 512 37.93 -18.57 -41.45
#